data_1b3676046c5c2b78ec1200e193987e30
#
_entry.id   1b3676046c5c2b78ec1200e193987e30
#
_cell.length_a   1.000
_cell.length_b   1.000
_cell.length_c   1.000
_cell.angle_alpha   90.00
_cell.angle_beta   90.00
_cell.angle_gamma   90.00
#
_symmetry.space_group_name_H-M   'P 1'
#
loop_
_entity.id
_entity.type
_entity.pdbx_description
1 polymer ?
#
loop_
_entity_poly.entity_id
_entity_poly.type
_entity_poly.pdbx_seq_one_letter_code
_entity_poly.pdbx_strand_id
1 'polypeptide(L)'
;DFRFEQVIMEETARAGCGEWFNTLHSRLVGAYFENIGNEEQRMRFLPGCVSGEKILAVAMTEPDAGSDLSGMRSTLKDMGDHFVLNGSKTYISNGINADYVIVAAKTDPENNPYAIALIVVERGMEGFERGRNLDKMGMKAQDTAELFFSNVKIPKENILGEPDKGFFYLMQGLAEE
;
A
#
# COMPACT_ATOMS: atom_id res chain seq x y z
N ASP A 1 -11.93 2.76 -17.13
CA ASP A 1 -12.69 3.98 -17.35
C ASP A 1 -13.40 4.37 -16.06
N PHE A 2 -13.12 5.56 -15.53
CA PHE A 2 -13.65 6.08 -14.26
C PHE A 2 -15.20 6.05 -14.16
N ARG A 3 -15.90 6.09 -15.28
CA ARG A 3 -17.37 6.02 -15.29
C ARG A 3 -17.92 4.72 -14.69
N PHE A 4 -17.21 3.61 -14.78
CA PHE A 4 -17.61 2.37 -14.12
C PHE A 4 -17.47 2.46 -12.60
N GLU A 5 -16.38 3.04 -12.12
CA GLU A 5 -16.19 3.29 -10.69
C GLU A 5 -17.26 4.23 -10.13
N GLN A 6 -17.59 5.31 -10.85
CA GLN A 6 -18.65 6.22 -10.45
C GLN A 6 -19.98 5.50 -10.27
N VAL A 7 -20.38 4.65 -11.23
CA VAL A 7 -21.62 3.88 -11.13
C VAL A 7 -21.59 2.93 -9.93
N ILE A 8 -20.48 2.24 -9.71
CA ILE A 8 -20.32 1.34 -8.55
C ILE A 8 -20.46 2.12 -7.24
N MET A 9 -19.80 3.28 -7.11
CA MET A 9 -19.88 4.12 -5.92
C MET A 9 -21.30 4.64 -5.66
N GLU A 10 -22.00 5.10 -6.72
CA GLU A 10 -23.37 5.57 -6.59
C GLU A 10 -24.34 4.46 -6.18
N GLU A 11 -24.24 3.29 -6.79
CA GLU A 11 -25.12 2.16 -6.49
C GLU A 11 -24.83 1.56 -5.11
N THR A 12 -23.59 1.47 -4.69
CA THR A 12 -23.26 1.03 -3.32
C THR A 12 -23.75 2.03 -2.26
N ALA A 13 -23.64 3.33 -2.53
CA ALA A 13 -24.19 4.36 -1.65
C ALA A 13 -25.72 4.27 -1.56
N ARG A 14 -26.44 4.11 -2.70
CA ARG A 14 -27.90 3.92 -2.74
C ARG A 14 -28.36 2.67 -2.01
N ALA A 15 -27.57 1.59 -2.09
CA ALA A 15 -27.83 0.34 -1.38
C ALA A 15 -27.54 0.41 0.13
N GLY A 16 -27.04 1.53 0.66
CA GLY A 16 -26.59 1.67 2.04
C GLY A 16 -25.31 0.90 2.38
N CYS A 17 -24.53 0.50 1.36
CA CYS A 17 -23.29 -0.27 1.49
C CYS A 17 -22.05 0.62 1.27
N GLY A 18 -22.13 1.91 1.54
CA GLY A 18 -21.04 2.88 1.30
C GLY A 18 -19.76 2.61 2.10
N GLU A 19 -19.82 1.74 3.11
CA GLU A 19 -18.63 1.29 3.85
C GLU A 19 -17.86 0.17 3.15
N TRP A 20 -18.39 -0.39 2.05
CA TRP A 20 -17.66 -1.30 1.16
C TRP A 20 -16.75 -0.47 0.25
N PHE A 21 -15.56 -0.20 0.75
CA PHE A 21 -14.59 0.70 0.11
C PHE A 21 -13.77 0.01 -0.98
N ASN A 22 -14.48 -0.51 -1.99
CA ASN A 22 -13.88 -1.25 -3.11
C ASN A 22 -12.91 -0.40 -3.93
N THR A 23 -13.16 0.90 -4.04
CA THR A 23 -12.31 1.83 -4.79
C THR A 23 -10.88 1.88 -4.29
N LEU A 24 -10.65 1.72 -2.97
CA LEU A 24 -9.30 1.60 -2.42
C LEU A 24 -8.54 0.41 -3.07
N HIS A 25 -9.18 -0.74 -3.10
CA HIS A 25 -8.57 -1.96 -3.62
C HIS A 25 -8.33 -1.88 -5.13
N SER A 26 -9.38 -1.60 -5.91
CA SER A 26 -9.35 -1.68 -7.37
C SER A 26 -8.73 -0.44 -8.01
N ARG A 27 -9.23 0.74 -7.64
CA ARG A 27 -8.88 1.98 -8.33
C ARG A 27 -7.58 2.60 -7.81
N LEU A 28 -7.42 2.70 -6.49
CA LEU A 28 -6.24 3.31 -5.92
C LEU A 28 -5.04 2.34 -5.95
N VAL A 29 -5.13 1.23 -5.23
CA VAL A 29 -3.96 0.36 -5.04
C VAL A 29 -3.67 -0.50 -6.27
N GLY A 30 -4.70 -1.00 -6.96
CA GLY A 30 -4.55 -1.74 -8.21
C GLY A 30 -3.86 -0.94 -9.31
N ALA A 31 -4.11 0.38 -9.36
CA ALA A 31 -3.50 1.27 -10.34
C ALA A 31 -1.96 1.37 -10.22
N TYR A 32 -1.38 1.19 -9.03
CA TYR A 32 0.08 1.13 -8.89
C TYR A 32 0.67 -0.03 -9.67
N PHE A 33 0.07 -1.23 -9.57
CA PHE A 33 0.53 -2.38 -10.36
C PHE A 33 0.36 -2.15 -11.87
N GLU A 34 -0.75 -1.55 -12.29
CA GLU A 34 -1.03 -1.26 -13.70
C GLU A 34 -0.05 -0.24 -14.28
N ASN A 35 0.19 0.87 -13.56
CA ASN A 35 0.93 2.01 -14.07
C ASN A 35 2.45 1.87 -13.95
N ILE A 36 2.95 1.27 -12.86
CA ILE A 36 4.39 1.21 -12.58
C ILE A 36 4.94 -0.21 -12.40
N GLY A 37 4.07 -1.22 -12.28
CA GLY A 37 4.48 -2.62 -12.25
C GLY A 37 5.01 -3.08 -13.61
N ASN A 38 6.02 -3.93 -13.62
CA ASN A 38 6.46 -4.63 -14.83
C ASN A 38 5.50 -5.80 -15.19
N GLU A 39 5.72 -6.42 -16.34
CA GLU A 39 4.82 -7.49 -16.81
C GLU A 39 4.78 -8.69 -15.87
N GLU A 40 5.92 -9.10 -15.30
CA GLU A 40 5.99 -10.22 -14.36
C GLU A 40 5.21 -9.91 -13.08
N GLN A 41 5.31 -8.69 -12.55
CA GLN A 41 4.56 -8.22 -11.40
C GLN A 41 3.06 -8.16 -11.67
N ARG A 42 2.65 -7.64 -12.83
CA ARG A 42 1.23 -7.63 -13.24
C ARG A 42 0.68 -9.03 -13.31
N MET A 43 1.37 -9.95 -13.97
CA MET A 43 0.94 -11.35 -14.10
C MET A 43 0.92 -12.10 -12.76
N ARG A 44 1.79 -11.73 -11.83
CA ARG A 44 1.86 -12.35 -10.50
C ARG A 44 0.79 -11.83 -9.55
N PHE A 45 0.58 -10.52 -9.47
CA PHE A 45 -0.24 -9.91 -8.43
C PHE A 45 -1.69 -9.64 -8.86
N LEU A 46 -1.92 -9.15 -10.09
CA LEU A 46 -3.25 -8.68 -10.50
C LEU A 46 -4.31 -9.79 -10.63
N PRO A 47 -4.04 -11.01 -11.12
CA PRO A 47 -5.10 -12.00 -11.28
C PRO A 47 -5.86 -12.31 -9.99
N GLY A 48 -5.15 -12.51 -8.88
CA GLY A 48 -5.76 -12.73 -7.57
C GLY A 48 -6.53 -11.51 -7.04
N CYS A 49 -6.07 -10.31 -7.38
CA CYS A 49 -6.75 -9.07 -7.00
C CYS A 49 -8.05 -8.88 -7.79
N VAL A 50 -8.04 -9.17 -9.09
CA VAL A 50 -9.22 -9.07 -9.96
C VAL A 50 -10.28 -10.11 -9.58
N SER A 51 -9.88 -11.33 -9.20
CA SER A 51 -10.81 -12.37 -8.74
C SER A 51 -11.36 -12.11 -7.34
N GLY A 52 -10.76 -11.21 -6.55
CA GLY A 52 -11.10 -10.95 -5.15
C GLY A 52 -10.50 -11.96 -4.17
N GLU A 53 -9.66 -12.89 -4.63
CA GLU A 53 -8.94 -13.82 -3.76
C GLU A 53 -7.82 -13.14 -2.96
N LYS A 54 -7.33 -12.01 -3.47
CA LYS A 54 -6.27 -11.22 -2.87
C LYS A 54 -6.71 -9.78 -2.65
N ILE A 55 -6.58 -9.30 -1.44
CA ILE A 55 -6.94 -7.93 -1.06
C ILE A 55 -5.69 -7.05 -1.01
N LEU A 56 -5.84 -5.82 -1.49
CA LEU A 56 -4.77 -4.83 -1.57
C LEU A 56 -4.89 -3.76 -0.48
N ALA A 57 -3.74 -3.27 -0.03
CA ALA A 57 -3.61 -2.05 0.77
C ALA A 57 -2.40 -1.23 0.31
N VAL A 58 -2.42 0.08 0.61
CA VAL A 58 -1.27 0.97 0.49
C VAL A 58 -0.93 1.55 1.86
N ALA A 59 0.34 1.55 2.21
CA ALA A 59 0.84 1.95 3.51
C ALA A 59 1.87 3.08 3.38
N MET A 60 1.40 4.32 3.51
CA MET A 60 2.21 5.54 3.45
C MET A 60 2.36 6.16 4.82
N THR A 61 1.25 6.41 5.52
CA THR A 61 1.16 7.15 6.77
C THR A 61 1.89 6.44 7.91
N GLU A 62 2.63 7.22 8.70
CA GLU A 62 3.31 6.78 9.91
C GLU A 62 2.84 7.60 11.13
N PRO A 63 3.12 7.16 12.36
CA PRO A 63 2.76 7.93 13.56
C PRO A 63 3.26 9.38 13.54
N ASP A 64 4.44 9.62 12.94
CA ASP A 64 5.09 10.93 12.87
C ASP A 64 5.05 11.55 11.46
N ALA A 65 4.46 10.90 10.45
CA ALA A 65 4.42 11.37 9.06
C ALA A 65 3.08 11.07 8.39
N GLY A 66 2.30 12.12 8.16
CA GLY A 66 1.04 12.09 7.41
C GLY A 66 1.17 12.90 6.13
N SER A 67 0.68 14.15 6.13
CA SER A 67 0.73 15.04 4.95
C SER A 67 2.17 15.34 4.49
N ASP A 68 3.13 15.36 5.38
CA ASP A 68 4.55 15.45 5.04
C ASP A 68 5.21 14.08 5.03
N LEU A 69 5.25 13.46 3.84
CA LEU A 69 5.92 12.17 3.65
C LEU A 69 7.44 12.26 3.76
N SER A 70 8.03 13.46 3.70
CA SER A 70 9.47 13.63 3.91
C SER A 70 9.90 13.30 5.34
N GLY A 71 8.98 13.37 6.28
CA GLY A 71 9.16 12.95 7.68
C GLY A 71 9.13 11.44 7.93
N MET A 72 8.86 10.62 6.91
CA MET A 72 8.79 9.15 7.01
C MET A 72 10.06 8.56 7.64
N ARG A 73 9.89 7.54 8.49
CA ARG A 73 10.98 6.86 9.19
C ARG A 73 11.18 5.41 8.79
N SER A 74 10.20 4.78 8.14
CA SER A 74 10.37 3.43 7.59
C SER A 74 11.51 3.42 6.59
N THR A 75 12.38 2.42 6.69
CA THR A 75 13.60 2.29 5.87
C THR A 75 13.63 1.00 5.10
N LEU A 76 14.15 1.05 3.88
CA LEU A 76 14.41 -0.08 3.01
C LEU A 76 15.91 -0.15 2.70
N LYS A 77 16.61 -1.08 3.33
CA LYS A 77 18.06 -1.25 3.13
C LYS A 77 18.35 -2.29 2.07
N ASP A 78 19.15 -1.95 1.08
CA ASP A 78 19.64 -2.90 0.07
C ASP A 78 20.75 -3.79 0.68
N MET A 79 20.57 -5.12 0.59
CA MET A 79 21.51 -6.13 1.06
C MET A 79 22.19 -6.88 -0.09
N GLY A 80 22.00 -6.44 -1.34
CA GLY A 80 22.54 -7.04 -2.55
C GLY A 80 21.56 -8.01 -3.21
N ASP A 81 21.25 -9.14 -2.60
CA ASP A 81 20.31 -10.15 -3.11
C ASP A 81 18.85 -9.92 -2.71
N HIS A 82 18.61 -9.11 -1.68
CA HIS A 82 17.29 -8.76 -1.17
C HIS A 82 17.31 -7.37 -0.53
N PHE A 83 16.15 -6.89 -0.12
CA PHE A 83 16.02 -5.72 0.75
C PHE A 83 15.59 -6.12 2.16
N VAL A 84 15.87 -5.26 3.13
CA VAL A 84 15.38 -5.38 4.51
C VAL A 84 14.55 -4.16 4.84
N LEU A 85 13.26 -4.38 5.15
CA LEU A 85 12.31 -3.37 5.54
C LEU A 85 12.20 -3.29 7.07
N ASN A 86 12.29 -2.08 7.61
CA ASN A 86 12.01 -1.76 9.01
C ASN A 86 11.15 -0.52 9.12
N GLY A 87 10.22 -0.51 10.08
CA GLY A 87 9.36 0.63 10.37
C GLY A 87 7.97 0.26 10.87
N SER A 88 7.10 1.26 10.92
CA SER A 88 5.70 1.08 11.27
C SER A 88 4.81 2.01 10.45
N LYS A 89 3.60 1.58 10.17
CA LYS A 89 2.58 2.35 9.44
C LYS A 89 1.31 2.40 10.27
N THR A 90 0.57 3.50 10.16
CA THR A 90 -0.67 3.69 10.91
C THR A 90 -1.82 4.12 9.99
N TYR A 91 -3.05 3.87 10.44
CA TYR A 91 -4.28 4.19 9.72
C TYR A 91 -4.40 3.51 8.34
N ILE A 92 -3.88 2.29 8.22
CA ILE A 92 -3.87 1.59 6.93
C ILE A 92 -5.21 0.90 6.71
N SER A 93 -5.98 1.39 5.74
CA SER A 93 -7.22 0.76 5.28
C SER A 93 -6.91 -0.57 4.61
N ASN A 94 -7.74 -1.58 4.83
CA ASN A 94 -7.48 -2.99 4.51
C ASN A 94 -6.28 -3.61 5.25
N GLY A 95 -5.70 -2.93 6.24
CA GLY A 95 -4.48 -3.39 6.91
C GLY A 95 -4.60 -4.76 7.56
N ILE A 96 -5.80 -5.13 8.05
CA ILE A 96 -6.09 -6.46 8.59
C ILE A 96 -6.27 -7.49 7.47
N ASN A 97 -7.04 -7.13 6.43
CA ASN A 97 -7.50 -8.06 5.41
C ASN A 97 -6.52 -8.20 4.22
N ALA A 98 -5.66 -7.21 3.97
CA ALA A 98 -4.77 -7.22 2.82
C ALA A 98 -3.87 -8.45 2.73
N ASP A 99 -3.78 -9.03 1.55
CA ASP A 99 -2.78 -10.06 1.20
C ASP A 99 -1.51 -9.43 0.67
N TYR A 100 -1.64 -8.32 -0.04
CA TYR A 100 -0.53 -7.52 -0.56
C TYR A 100 -0.63 -6.09 -0.06
N VAL A 101 0.44 -5.58 0.52
CA VAL A 101 0.54 -4.19 0.99
C VAL A 101 1.64 -3.49 0.22
N ILE A 102 1.30 -2.44 -0.53
CA ILE A 102 2.31 -1.54 -1.09
C ILE A 102 2.79 -0.62 0.02
N VAL A 103 4.04 -0.77 0.42
CA VAL A 103 4.65 0.00 1.50
C VAL A 103 5.62 1.03 0.93
N ALA A 104 5.46 2.28 1.33
CA ALA A 104 6.45 3.33 1.07
C ALA A 104 7.53 3.32 2.15
N ALA A 105 8.80 3.27 1.76
CA ALA A 105 9.93 3.31 2.69
C ALA A 105 11.14 4.03 2.09
N LYS A 106 11.92 4.70 2.93
CA LYS A 106 13.13 5.42 2.52
C LYS A 106 14.26 4.47 2.16
N THR A 107 14.93 4.76 1.06
CA THR A 107 16.14 4.06 0.61
C THR A 107 17.42 4.77 1.04
N ASP A 108 17.39 6.09 1.17
CA ASP A 108 18.51 6.93 1.61
C ASP A 108 18.04 7.99 2.63
N PRO A 109 17.74 7.58 3.87
CA PRO A 109 17.17 8.49 4.88
C PRO A 109 18.12 9.60 5.32
N GLU A 110 19.43 9.43 5.13
CA GLU A 110 20.44 10.39 5.61
C GLU A 110 20.67 11.55 4.62
N ASN A 111 20.65 11.26 3.31
CA ASN A 111 21.03 12.24 2.29
C ASN A 111 19.87 12.75 1.47
N ASN A 112 18.82 11.94 1.26
CA ASN A 112 17.68 12.30 0.41
C ASN A 112 16.35 11.93 1.07
N PRO A 113 15.62 12.89 1.66
CA PRO A 113 14.33 12.62 2.30
C PRO A 113 13.24 12.17 1.32
N TYR A 114 13.42 12.37 0.02
CA TYR A 114 12.49 12.00 -1.03
C TYR A 114 12.88 10.70 -1.77
N ALA A 115 14.02 10.09 -1.43
CA ALA A 115 14.38 8.76 -1.92
C ALA A 115 13.49 7.71 -1.24
N ILE A 116 12.32 7.48 -1.84
CA ILE A 116 11.30 6.54 -1.36
C ILE A 116 11.13 5.44 -2.40
N ALA A 117 11.13 4.19 -1.95
CA ALA A 117 10.71 3.05 -2.74
C ALA A 117 9.27 2.65 -2.42
N LEU A 118 8.57 2.11 -3.40
CA LEU A 118 7.31 1.39 -3.22
C LEU A 118 7.58 -0.11 -3.34
N ILE A 119 7.23 -0.86 -2.32
CA ILE A 119 7.52 -2.29 -2.23
C ILE A 119 6.28 -3.08 -1.88
N VAL A 120 6.13 -4.26 -2.48
CA VAL A 120 5.03 -5.18 -2.16
C VAL A 120 5.45 -6.08 -1.02
N VAL A 121 4.77 -5.94 0.12
CA VAL A 121 4.87 -6.83 1.27
C VAL A 121 3.71 -7.82 1.23
N GLU A 122 4.01 -9.10 1.28
CA GLU A 122 3.01 -10.17 1.18
C GLU A 122 2.62 -10.67 2.57
N ARG A 123 1.37 -11.09 2.72
CA ARG A 123 0.87 -11.73 3.93
C ARG A 123 1.73 -12.95 4.27
N GLY A 124 2.15 -13.05 5.52
CA GLY A 124 2.95 -14.17 6.02
C GLY A 124 4.46 -14.01 5.88
N MET A 125 4.96 -12.89 5.33
CA MET A 125 6.40 -12.60 5.40
C MET A 125 6.84 -12.48 6.86
N GLU A 126 7.96 -13.11 7.21
CA GLU A 126 8.53 -13.07 8.54
C GLU A 126 8.90 -11.66 8.95
N GLY A 127 8.56 -11.27 10.18
CA GLY A 127 8.76 -9.89 10.68
C GLY A 127 7.68 -8.88 10.27
N PHE A 128 6.69 -9.28 9.46
CA PHE A 128 5.52 -8.47 9.15
C PHE A 128 4.35 -8.80 10.08
N GLU A 129 4.00 -7.86 10.94
CA GLU A 129 2.92 -7.99 11.92
C GLU A 129 1.84 -6.93 11.70
N ARG A 130 0.60 -7.28 12.06
CA ARG A 130 -0.55 -6.39 12.06
C ARG A 130 -0.94 -6.06 13.47
N GLY A 131 -1.25 -4.79 13.72
CA GLY A 131 -1.85 -4.34 14.96
C GLY A 131 -3.34 -4.68 15.02
N ARG A 132 -4.00 -4.08 15.99
CA ARG A 132 -5.46 -4.22 16.14
C ARG A 132 -6.21 -3.47 15.05
N ASN A 133 -7.44 -3.90 14.77
CA ASN A 133 -8.39 -3.07 14.02
C ASN A 133 -8.74 -1.83 14.84
N LEU A 134 -8.58 -0.65 14.26
CA LEU A 134 -8.79 0.62 14.96
C LEU A 134 -10.30 0.93 15.08
N ASP A 135 -10.70 1.44 16.24
CA ASP A 135 -12.07 1.92 16.43
C ASP A 135 -12.21 3.33 15.82
N LYS A 136 -13.05 3.45 14.80
CA LYS A 136 -13.25 4.69 14.03
C LYS A 136 -14.62 5.30 14.33
N MET A 137 -14.77 6.58 14.14
CA MET A 137 -16.04 7.29 14.27
C MET A 137 -17.05 6.88 13.18
N GLY A 138 -16.60 6.58 11.95
CA GLY A 138 -17.39 6.10 10.81
C GLY A 138 -16.70 4.96 10.07
N MET A 139 -17.31 4.50 8.98
CA MET A 139 -16.84 3.39 8.15
C MET A 139 -16.44 2.17 8.97
N LYS A 140 -17.35 1.71 9.83
CA LYS A 140 -17.10 0.63 10.79
C LYS A 140 -16.83 -0.73 10.10
N ALA A 141 -17.40 -0.96 8.92
CA ALA A 141 -17.21 -2.19 8.14
C ALA A 141 -15.84 -2.23 7.45
N GLN A 142 -15.23 -1.06 7.15
CA GLN A 142 -13.89 -0.98 6.61
C GLN A 142 -12.86 -1.17 7.72
N ASP A 143 -12.00 -2.17 7.62
CA ASP A 143 -10.89 -2.33 8.56
C ASP A 143 -9.80 -1.26 8.37
N THR A 144 -9.17 -0.89 9.46
CA THR A 144 -8.05 0.05 9.46
C THR A 144 -7.10 -0.35 10.58
N ALA A 145 -5.82 -0.54 10.27
CA ALA A 145 -4.86 -1.08 11.23
C ALA A 145 -3.52 -0.35 11.24
N GLU A 146 -2.76 -0.64 12.27
CA GLU A 146 -1.32 -0.41 12.31
C GLU A 146 -0.59 -1.60 11.72
N LEU A 147 0.53 -1.34 11.04
CA LEU A 147 1.40 -2.36 10.47
C LEU A 147 2.81 -2.18 11.00
N PHE A 148 3.48 -3.28 11.33
CA PHE A 148 4.83 -3.28 11.90
C PHE A 148 5.75 -4.16 11.06
N PHE A 149 6.95 -3.65 10.81
CA PHE A 149 7.97 -4.31 10.01
C PHE A 149 9.27 -4.39 10.79
N SER A 150 9.70 -5.61 11.13
CA SER A 150 10.92 -5.88 11.89
C SER A 150 11.82 -6.80 11.07
N ASN A 151 12.81 -6.20 10.40
CA ASN A 151 13.75 -6.93 9.52
C ASN A 151 13.07 -7.81 8.48
N VAL A 152 11.96 -7.33 7.89
CA VAL A 152 11.25 -8.08 6.86
C VAL A 152 12.13 -8.19 5.62
N LYS A 153 12.40 -9.43 5.22
CA LYS A 153 13.18 -9.73 4.03
C LYS A 153 12.29 -9.60 2.78
N ILE A 154 12.60 -8.64 1.92
CA ILE A 154 11.84 -8.33 0.70
C ILE A 154 12.64 -8.77 -0.53
N PRO A 155 12.09 -9.66 -1.38
CA PRO A 155 12.68 -10.01 -2.65
C PRO A 155 12.86 -8.79 -3.57
N LYS A 156 13.92 -8.79 -4.38
CA LYS A 156 14.20 -7.66 -5.31
C LYS A 156 13.06 -7.42 -6.30
N GLU A 157 12.40 -8.47 -6.73
CA GLU A 157 11.26 -8.44 -7.65
C GLU A 157 9.99 -7.81 -7.05
N ASN A 158 9.95 -7.55 -5.75
CA ASN A 158 8.82 -6.91 -5.07
C ASN A 158 8.89 -5.37 -5.07
N ILE A 159 9.95 -4.76 -5.60
CA ILE A 159 9.98 -3.31 -5.84
C ILE A 159 9.08 -2.95 -7.02
N LEU A 160 8.20 -1.97 -6.84
CA LEU A 160 7.38 -1.38 -7.90
C LEU A 160 8.08 -0.16 -8.50
N GLY A 161 8.31 -0.20 -9.80
CA GLY A 161 8.98 0.87 -10.51
C GLY A 161 10.47 1.01 -10.13
N GLU A 162 10.97 2.25 -10.12
CA GLU A 162 12.35 2.55 -9.75
C GLU A 162 12.48 2.86 -8.25
N PRO A 163 13.52 2.34 -7.55
CA PRO A 163 13.63 2.41 -6.09
C PRO A 163 13.49 3.81 -5.47
N ASP A 164 14.03 4.85 -6.12
CA ASP A 164 14.07 6.20 -5.55
C ASP A 164 12.98 7.13 -6.09
N LYS A 165 12.07 6.61 -6.91
CA LYS A 165 10.98 7.39 -7.53
C LYS A 165 9.62 7.22 -6.85
N GLY A 166 9.56 6.49 -5.75
CA GLY A 166 8.31 6.24 -5.03
C GLY A 166 7.56 7.50 -4.64
N PHE A 167 8.26 8.56 -4.21
CA PHE A 167 7.62 9.84 -3.93
C PHE A 167 6.88 10.42 -5.14
N PHE A 168 7.49 10.35 -6.33
CA PHE A 168 6.87 10.81 -7.56
C PHE A 168 5.63 9.98 -7.92
N TYR A 169 5.72 8.65 -7.76
CA TYR A 169 4.59 7.76 -8.03
C TYR A 169 3.42 8.01 -7.08
N LEU A 170 3.69 8.26 -5.79
CA LEU A 170 2.67 8.64 -4.82
C LEU A 170 2.01 9.95 -5.20
N MET A 171 2.77 10.97 -5.61
CA MET A 171 2.22 12.26 -6.04
C MET A 171 1.34 12.15 -7.29
N GLN A 172 1.63 11.23 -8.21
CA GLN A 172 0.78 10.96 -9.36
C GLN A 172 -0.55 10.28 -8.95
N GLY A 173 -0.54 9.44 -7.93
CA GLY A 173 -1.73 8.75 -7.42
C GLY A 173 -2.64 9.64 -6.57
N LEU A 174 -2.14 10.76 -6.04
CA LEU A 174 -2.86 11.61 -5.06
C LEU A 174 -4.21 12.15 -5.58
N ALA A 175 -4.37 12.30 -6.88
CA ALA A 175 -5.63 12.75 -7.45
C ALA A 175 -6.75 11.69 -7.41
N GLU A 176 -6.38 10.45 -7.10
CA GLU A 176 -7.29 9.30 -7.04
C GLU A 176 -7.56 8.83 -5.59
N GLU A 177 -6.81 9.38 -4.62
CA GLU A 177 -7.04 9.21 -3.19
C GLU A 177 -8.17 10.13 -2.69
#